data_96908983424d077230d04ae8c394e58b
#
_entry.id   96908983424d077230d04ae8c394e58b
#
_cell.length_a   1.000
_cell.length_b   1.000
_cell.length_c   1.000
_cell.angle_alpha   90.00
_cell.angle_beta   90.00
_cell.angle_gamma   90.00
#
_symmetry.space_group_name_H-M   'P 1'
#
loop_
_entity.id
_entity.type
_entity.pdbx_description
1 polymer ?
#
loop_
_entity_poly.entity_id
_entity_poly.type
_entity_poly.pdbx_seq_one_letter_code
_entity_poly.pdbx_strand_id
1 'polypeptide(L)'
;MVFIVLRFLWRGVKKKCLQNPSNADAWILLYQNTERDKKLNAGAKEKELNFISEASITFIKESWQYQLIQFFHSGKKNKEPVFKALQLAKDKAAIYPYLIQYSIIANDKTLLAEYAQKLYAASPLTPNVYEYQYNTLMSANTNAVIYARGIGDLVGLAMVQQATNIRKDITLKYYEEGMDLEPNAYLCLSLGREVIAKYPNAYYTGLLVSLNPAGDFTELSNHISNDFKKERLDYAVALTEPEKHLYKNYLPSFLLLYKSYENKNAAQAKWLMQKMEFIAKQAGISEELYKQLN
;
A
#
# COMPACT_ATOMS: atom_id res chain seq x y z
N MET A 1 20.66 -10.43 -9.88
CA MET A 1 20.45 -11.51 -8.89
C MET A 1 18.99 -11.62 -8.42
N VAL A 2 18.28 -10.55 -8.08
CA VAL A 2 16.86 -10.56 -7.68
C VAL A 2 15.93 -11.23 -8.71
N PHE A 3 16.21 -11.08 -10.00
CA PHE A 3 15.40 -11.64 -11.09
C PHE A 3 15.42 -13.18 -11.19
N ILE A 4 16.47 -13.82 -10.76
CA ILE A 4 16.59 -15.28 -10.75
C ILE A 4 15.80 -15.85 -9.57
N VAL A 5 15.84 -15.19 -8.42
CA VAL A 5 15.18 -15.63 -7.20
C VAL A 5 13.64 -15.65 -7.38
N LEU A 6 13.05 -14.63 -8.01
CA LEU A 6 11.59 -14.56 -8.24
C LEU A 6 11.11 -15.68 -9.21
N ARG A 7 11.89 -16.00 -10.24
CA ARG A 7 11.56 -17.11 -11.16
C ARG A 7 11.68 -18.47 -10.49
N PHE A 8 12.61 -18.62 -9.54
CA PHE A 8 12.75 -19.82 -8.71
C PHE A 8 11.59 -19.94 -7.70
N LEU A 9 11.19 -18.84 -7.07
CA LEU A 9 10.05 -18.81 -6.14
C LEU A 9 8.73 -19.14 -6.86
N TRP A 10 8.50 -18.57 -8.04
CA TRP A 10 7.29 -18.85 -8.84
C TRP A 10 7.23 -20.32 -9.28
N ARG A 11 8.34 -20.86 -9.83
CA ARG A 11 8.45 -22.29 -10.14
C ARG A 11 8.30 -23.16 -8.90
N GLY A 12 8.82 -22.72 -7.74
CA GLY A 12 8.69 -23.39 -6.46
C GLY A 12 7.26 -23.46 -5.96
N VAL A 13 6.47 -22.37 -6.06
CA VAL A 13 5.06 -22.33 -5.64
C VAL A 13 4.19 -23.16 -6.58
N LYS A 14 4.37 -23.05 -7.90
CA LYS A 14 3.68 -23.90 -8.89
C LYS A 14 3.99 -25.39 -8.66
N LYS A 15 5.26 -25.72 -8.38
CA LYS A 15 5.67 -27.07 -8.02
C LYS A 15 4.99 -27.55 -6.73
N LYS A 16 4.89 -26.70 -5.70
CA LYS A 16 4.18 -27.03 -4.44
C LYS A 16 2.70 -27.30 -4.66
N CYS A 17 2.01 -26.51 -5.49
CA CYS A 17 0.61 -26.77 -5.84
C CYS A 17 0.45 -28.12 -6.54
N LEU A 18 1.35 -28.46 -7.48
CA LEU A 18 1.29 -29.74 -8.21
C LEU A 18 1.67 -30.95 -7.33
N GLN A 19 2.58 -30.77 -6.37
CA GLN A 19 3.00 -31.83 -5.44
C GLN A 19 2.01 -32.05 -4.29
N ASN A 20 1.30 -31.01 -3.87
CA ASN A 20 0.25 -31.08 -2.85
C ASN A 20 -0.95 -30.22 -3.28
N PRO A 21 -1.80 -30.74 -4.19
CA PRO A 21 -2.92 -29.96 -4.73
C PRO A 21 -3.97 -29.56 -3.71
N SER A 22 -4.06 -30.24 -2.57
CA SER A 22 -4.98 -29.89 -1.48
C SER A 22 -4.47 -28.71 -0.60
N ASN A 23 -3.24 -28.23 -0.80
CA ASN A 23 -2.70 -27.08 -0.07
C ASN A 23 -3.30 -25.76 -0.59
N ALA A 24 -4.37 -25.31 0.04
CA ALA A 24 -5.11 -24.13 -0.37
C ALA A 24 -4.27 -22.83 -0.28
N ASP A 25 -3.36 -22.72 0.70
CA ASP A 25 -2.47 -21.56 0.84
C ASP A 25 -1.49 -21.45 -0.34
N ALA A 26 -1.04 -22.57 -0.89
CA ALA A 26 -0.18 -22.56 -2.07
C ALA A 26 -0.92 -22.02 -3.31
N TRP A 27 -2.21 -22.33 -3.48
CA TRP A 27 -3.01 -21.86 -4.61
C TRP A 27 -3.25 -20.36 -4.57
N ILE A 28 -3.66 -19.81 -3.42
CA ILE A 28 -3.88 -18.37 -3.30
C ILE A 28 -2.57 -17.58 -3.48
N LEU A 29 -1.47 -18.09 -2.93
CA LEU A 29 -0.15 -17.48 -3.11
C LEU A 29 0.29 -17.51 -4.58
N LEU A 30 0.04 -18.61 -5.30
CA LEU A 30 0.31 -18.72 -6.73
C LEU A 30 -0.48 -17.68 -7.51
N TYR A 31 -1.79 -17.54 -7.24
CA TYR A 31 -2.65 -16.56 -7.88
C TYR A 31 -2.11 -15.13 -7.67
N GLN A 32 -1.85 -14.74 -6.42
CA GLN A 32 -1.37 -13.41 -6.07
C GLN A 32 0.01 -13.08 -6.68
N ASN A 33 0.92 -14.07 -6.73
CA ASN A 33 2.22 -13.89 -7.36
C ASN A 33 2.10 -13.73 -8.88
N THR A 34 1.19 -14.47 -9.53
CA THR A 34 0.91 -14.35 -10.96
C THR A 34 0.28 -12.99 -11.28
N GLU A 35 -0.69 -12.51 -10.47
CA GLU A 35 -1.30 -11.19 -10.62
C GLU A 35 -0.24 -10.06 -10.58
N ARG A 36 0.76 -10.19 -9.71
CA ARG A 36 1.83 -9.20 -9.51
C ARG A 36 3.00 -9.34 -10.46
N ASP A 37 3.09 -10.41 -11.23
CA ASP A 37 4.25 -10.66 -12.11
C ASP A 37 4.27 -9.65 -13.26
N LYS A 38 5.25 -8.74 -13.20
CA LYS A 38 5.48 -7.69 -14.21
C LYS A 38 6.14 -8.23 -15.50
N LYS A 39 6.61 -9.48 -15.51
CA LYS A 39 7.26 -10.11 -16.67
C LYS A 39 6.28 -10.76 -17.63
N LEU A 40 5.10 -11.11 -17.12
CA LEU A 40 4.02 -11.63 -17.95
C LEU A 40 3.34 -10.48 -18.68
N ASN A 41 3.21 -10.57 -19.99
CA ASN A 41 2.31 -9.69 -20.73
C ASN A 41 0.85 -9.98 -20.33
N ALA A 42 -0.05 -9.06 -20.64
CA ALA A 42 -1.46 -9.13 -20.22
C ALA A 42 -2.13 -10.46 -20.61
N GLY A 43 -1.97 -10.91 -21.86
CA GLY A 43 -2.60 -12.15 -22.33
C GLY A 43 -2.02 -13.43 -21.70
N ALA A 44 -0.70 -13.48 -21.45
CA ALA A 44 -0.09 -14.61 -20.77
C ALA A 44 -0.49 -14.65 -19.28
N LYS A 45 -0.59 -13.48 -18.65
CA LYS A 45 -1.06 -13.34 -17.27
C LYS A 45 -2.50 -13.82 -17.12
N GLU A 46 -3.39 -13.35 -17.98
CA GLU A 46 -4.79 -13.75 -18.01
C GLU A 46 -4.95 -15.27 -18.16
N LYS A 47 -4.27 -15.87 -19.13
CA LYS A 47 -4.29 -17.35 -19.31
C LYS A 47 -3.85 -18.10 -18.06
N GLU A 48 -2.81 -17.64 -17.40
CA GLU A 48 -2.31 -18.30 -16.19
C GLU A 48 -3.27 -18.12 -15.00
N LEU A 49 -3.87 -16.92 -14.83
CA LEU A 49 -4.87 -16.67 -13.79
C LEU A 49 -6.15 -17.48 -14.00
N ASN A 50 -6.62 -17.63 -15.25
CA ASN A 50 -7.74 -18.48 -15.61
C ASN A 50 -7.44 -19.95 -15.26
N PHE A 51 -6.26 -20.45 -15.65
CA PHE A 51 -5.83 -21.80 -15.31
C PHE A 51 -5.82 -22.05 -13.80
N ILE A 52 -5.25 -21.12 -13.02
CA ILE A 52 -5.19 -21.25 -11.54
C ILE A 52 -6.61 -21.25 -10.96
N SER A 53 -7.50 -20.36 -11.43
CA SER A 53 -8.87 -20.28 -10.99
C SER A 53 -9.64 -21.59 -11.26
N GLU A 54 -9.54 -22.12 -12.48
CA GLU A 54 -10.20 -23.37 -12.88
C GLU A 54 -9.64 -24.59 -12.14
N ALA A 55 -8.31 -24.74 -12.07
CA ALA A 55 -7.68 -25.86 -11.38
C ALA A 55 -7.99 -25.88 -9.89
N SER A 56 -8.09 -24.70 -9.24
CA SER A 56 -8.40 -24.58 -7.82
C SER A 56 -9.78 -25.13 -7.45
N ILE A 57 -10.76 -25.12 -8.37
CA ILE A 57 -12.08 -25.73 -8.17
C ILE A 57 -11.96 -27.21 -7.82
N THR A 58 -11.08 -27.92 -8.54
CA THR A 58 -10.96 -29.40 -8.38
C THR A 58 -10.38 -29.77 -7.01
N PHE A 59 -9.47 -28.96 -6.47
CA PHE A 59 -8.68 -29.36 -5.32
C PHE A 59 -9.04 -28.67 -4.01
N ILE A 60 -9.53 -27.42 -4.07
CA ILE A 60 -9.72 -26.59 -2.88
C ILE A 60 -11.06 -25.83 -2.83
N LYS A 61 -12.08 -26.27 -3.59
CA LYS A 61 -13.38 -25.61 -3.72
C LYS A 61 -14.05 -25.22 -2.39
N GLU A 62 -13.92 -26.06 -1.38
CA GLU A 62 -14.55 -25.85 -0.06
C GLU A 62 -13.71 -24.97 0.89
N SER A 63 -12.60 -24.40 0.42
CA SER A 63 -11.72 -23.55 1.22
C SER A 63 -12.04 -22.07 1.06
N TRP A 64 -11.73 -21.27 2.10
CA TRP A 64 -11.83 -19.81 2.01
C TRP A 64 -10.81 -19.24 1.01
N GLN A 65 -9.68 -19.89 0.80
CA GLN A 65 -8.66 -19.48 -0.17
C GLN A 65 -9.20 -19.56 -1.60
N TYR A 66 -9.97 -20.63 -1.94
CA TYR A 66 -10.65 -20.70 -3.22
C TYR A 66 -11.61 -19.52 -3.42
N GLN A 67 -12.39 -19.19 -2.40
CA GLN A 67 -13.31 -18.06 -2.48
C GLN A 67 -12.60 -16.74 -2.70
N LEU A 68 -11.42 -16.53 -2.08
CA LEU A 68 -10.58 -15.34 -2.36
C LEU A 68 -10.00 -15.35 -3.78
N ILE A 69 -9.62 -16.51 -4.32
CA ILE A 69 -9.21 -16.60 -5.74
C ILE A 69 -10.36 -16.14 -6.64
N GLN A 70 -11.61 -16.58 -6.39
CA GLN A 70 -12.78 -16.13 -7.14
C GLN A 70 -13.03 -14.62 -6.98
N PHE A 71 -12.85 -14.08 -5.77
CA PHE A 71 -12.94 -12.65 -5.52
C PHE A 71 -11.92 -11.86 -6.35
N PHE A 72 -10.66 -12.27 -6.37
CA PHE A 72 -9.63 -11.61 -7.18
C PHE A 72 -9.91 -11.75 -8.67
N HIS A 73 -10.32 -12.94 -9.11
CA HIS A 73 -10.63 -13.25 -10.51
C HIS A 73 -11.80 -12.43 -11.06
N SER A 74 -12.78 -12.08 -10.21
CA SER A 74 -13.87 -11.16 -10.57
C SER A 74 -13.47 -9.67 -10.61
N GLY A 75 -12.19 -9.35 -10.55
CA GLY A 75 -11.70 -7.97 -10.43
C GLY A 75 -12.03 -7.33 -9.09
N LYS A 76 -12.28 -8.13 -8.04
CA LYS A 76 -12.59 -7.68 -6.67
C LYS A 76 -13.95 -6.95 -6.56
N LYS A 77 -14.82 -7.10 -7.57
CA LYS A 77 -16.13 -6.42 -7.67
C LYS A 77 -17.30 -7.26 -7.18
N ASN A 78 -17.14 -8.59 -7.13
CA ASN A 78 -18.19 -9.49 -6.64
C ASN A 78 -18.05 -9.72 -5.13
N LYS A 79 -19.10 -9.38 -4.36
CA LYS A 79 -19.13 -9.53 -2.91
C LYS A 79 -19.29 -10.98 -2.44
N GLU A 80 -19.99 -11.81 -3.20
CA GLU A 80 -20.34 -13.17 -2.76
C GLU A 80 -19.11 -14.01 -2.36
N PRO A 81 -18.05 -14.11 -3.17
CA PRO A 81 -16.89 -14.91 -2.80
C PRO A 81 -16.20 -14.42 -1.53
N VAL A 82 -16.01 -13.09 -1.32
CA VAL A 82 -15.34 -12.61 -0.12
C VAL A 82 -16.17 -12.82 1.15
N PHE A 83 -17.51 -12.74 1.07
CA PHE A 83 -18.37 -13.06 2.21
C PHE A 83 -18.41 -14.57 2.49
N LYS A 84 -18.39 -15.41 1.44
CA LYS A 84 -18.26 -16.85 1.61
C LYS A 84 -16.90 -17.23 2.21
N ALA A 85 -15.82 -16.57 1.79
CA ALA A 85 -14.51 -16.71 2.44
C ALA A 85 -14.58 -16.38 3.93
N LEU A 86 -15.27 -15.29 4.31
CA LEU A 86 -15.49 -14.93 5.69
C LEU A 86 -16.22 -16.02 6.48
N GLN A 87 -17.24 -16.65 5.89
CA GLN A 87 -17.98 -17.73 6.55
C GLN A 87 -17.10 -18.96 6.79
N LEU A 88 -16.27 -19.33 5.80
CA LEU A 88 -15.43 -20.54 5.82
C LEU A 88 -14.16 -20.38 6.66
N ALA A 89 -13.60 -19.16 6.76
CA ALA A 89 -12.36 -18.94 7.49
C ALA A 89 -12.55 -19.17 8.99
N LYS A 90 -11.63 -19.94 9.60
CA LYS A 90 -11.56 -20.11 11.07
C LYS A 90 -11.17 -18.80 11.74
N ASP A 91 -10.11 -18.18 11.24
CA ASP A 91 -9.69 -16.83 11.61
C ASP A 91 -10.37 -15.80 10.69
N LYS A 92 -11.38 -15.13 11.22
CA LYS A 92 -12.15 -14.12 10.48
C LYS A 92 -11.30 -12.88 10.18
N ALA A 93 -10.33 -12.56 11.04
CA ALA A 93 -9.47 -11.39 10.87
C ALA A 93 -8.61 -11.49 9.59
N ALA A 94 -8.25 -12.70 9.17
CA ALA A 94 -7.54 -12.93 7.91
C ALA A 94 -8.32 -12.48 6.66
N ILE A 95 -9.65 -12.35 6.74
CA ILE A 95 -10.53 -11.96 5.62
C ILE A 95 -10.87 -10.46 5.64
N TYR A 96 -10.84 -9.81 6.79
CA TYR A 96 -11.21 -8.39 6.91
C TYR A 96 -10.47 -7.46 5.94
N PRO A 97 -9.16 -7.63 5.65
CA PRO A 97 -8.47 -6.79 4.66
C PRO A 97 -9.12 -6.82 3.28
N TYR A 98 -9.65 -7.95 2.85
CA TYR A 98 -10.30 -8.12 1.54
C TYR A 98 -11.71 -7.53 1.54
N LEU A 99 -12.42 -7.57 2.67
CA LEU A 99 -13.70 -6.90 2.85
C LEU A 99 -13.54 -5.38 2.85
N ILE A 100 -12.49 -4.85 3.47
CA ILE A 100 -12.12 -3.42 3.40
C ILE A 100 -11.85 -3.04 1.94
N GLN A 101 -11.04 -3.82 1.22
CA GLN A 101 -10.74 -3.56 -0.19
C GLN A 101 -12.01 -3.58 -1.05
N TYR A 102 -12.87 -4.58 -0.86
CA TYR A 102 -14.18 -4.63 -1.54
C TYR A 102 -15.02 -3.39 -1.25
N SER A 103 -15.11 -2.99 0.02
CA SER A 103 -15.92 -1.84 0.45
C SER A 103 -15.46 -0.53 -0.19
N ILE A 104 -14.14 -0.34 -0.34
CA ILE A 104 -13.57 0.82 -1.03
C ILE A 104 -13.93 0.80 -2.52
N ILE A 105 -13.81 -0.36 -3.19
CA ILE A 105 -14.15 -0.52 -4.61
C ILE A 105 -15.65 -0.32 -4.84
N ALA A 106 -16.49 -0.86 -3.96
CA ALA A 106 -17.94 -0.75 -4.01
C ALA A 106 -18.48 0.60 -3.49
N ASN A 107 -17.62 1.46 -2.94
CA ASN A 107 -17.99 2.69 -2.26
C ASN A 107 -19.00 2.48 -1.12
N ASP A 108 -18.89 1.35 -0.40
CA ASP A 108 -19.76 1.01 0.73
C ASP A 108 -19.12 1.48 2.04
N LYS A 109 -19.51 2.69 2.46
CA LYS A 109 -18.97 3.34 3.66
C LYS A 109 -19.32 2.61 4.96
N THR A 110 -20.47 1.96 5.02
CA THR A 110 -20.91 1.21 6.21
C THR A 110 -20.06 -0.03 6.40
N LEU A 111 -19.88 -0.79 5.34
CA LEU A 111 -19.05 -1.99 5.36
C LEU A 111 -17.57 -1.67 5.62
N LEU A 112 -17.10 -0.57 5.02
CA LEU A 112 -15.74 -0.05 5.25
C LEU A 112 -15.49 0.23 6.73
N ALA A 113 -16.39 0.98 7.37
CA ALA A 113 -16.26 1.32 8.78
C ALA A 113 -16.30 0.07 9.67
N GLU A 114 -17.24 -0.83 9.40
CA GLU A 114 -17.40 -2.08 10.16
C GLU A 114 -16.12 -2.92 10.15
N TYR A 115 -15.59 -3.25 8.97
CA TYR A 115 -14.45 -4.17 8.88
C TYR A 115 -13.12 -3.51 9.20
N ALA A 116 -12.96 -2.21 8.98
CA ALA A 116 -11.77 -1.49 9.44
C ALA A 116 -11.68 -1.45 10.97
N GLN A 117 -12.79 -1.22 11.67
CA GLN A 117 -12.84 -1.26 13.13
C GLN A 117 -12.59 -2.69 13.68
N LYS A 118 -13.23 -3.70 13.07
CA LYS A 118 -13.03 -5.11 13.46
C LYS A 118 -11.57 -5.54 13.29
N LEU A 119 -10.94 -5.15 12.16
CA LEU A 119 -9.54 -5.48 11.91
C LEU A 119 -8.62 -4.76 12.89
N TYR A 120 -8.86 -3.48 13.15
CA TYR A 120 -8.07 -2.71 14.13
C TYR A 120 -8.15 -3.32 15.53
N ALA A 121 -9.32 -3.78 15.94
CA ALA A 121 -9.50 -4.45 17.22
C ALA A 121 -8.82 -5.82 17.31
N ALA A 122 -8.85 -6.60 16.22
CA ALA A 122 -8.26 -7.94 16.17
C ALA A 122 -6.75 -7.94 15.94
N SER A 123 -6.24 -6.98 15.17
CA SER A 123 -4.84 -6.86 14.78
C SER A 123 -4.47 -5.38 14.63
N PRO A 124 -4.19 -4.68 15.74
CA PRO A 124 -3.83 -3.27 15.69
C PRO A 124 -2.54 -3.05 14.90
N LEU A 125 -2.45 -1.90 14.27
CA LEU A 125 -1.22 -1.49 13.59
C LEU A 125 -0.08 -1.32 14.59
N THR A 126 1.14 -1.69 14.21
CA THR A 126 2.31 -1.33 15.01
C THR A 126 2.40 0.20 15.11
N PRO A 127 3.00 0.75 16.18
CA PRO A 127 3.14 2.20 16.32
C PRO A 127 3.82 2.87 15.13
N ASN A 128 4.80 2.22 14.50
CA ASN A 128 5.49 2.71 13.32
C ASN A 128 4.55 2.77 12.10
N VAL A 129 3.78 1.71 11.86
CA VAL A 129 2.81 1.66 10.75
C VAL A 129 1.67 2.64 11.00
N TYR A 130 1.18 2.75 12.24
CA TYR A 130 0.15 3.73 12.60
C TYR A 130 0.60 5.16 12.30
N GLU A 131 1.80 5.57 12.76
CA GLU A 131 2.34 6.91 12.49
C GLU A 131 2.51 7.16 10.99
N TYR A 132 3.02 6.18 10.24
CA TYR A 132 3.13 6.28 8.79
C TYR A 132 1.77 6.50 8.11
N GLN A 133 0.76 5.71 8.44
CA GLN A 133 -0.58 5.84 7.84
C GLN A 133 -1.28 7.14 8.27
N TYR A 134 -1.10 7.55 9.53
CA TYR A 134 -1.55 8.86 10.00
C TYR A 134 -0.92 9.99 9.17
N ASN A 135 0.40 9.99 9.03
CA ASN A 135 1.12 11.01 8.25
C ASN A 135 0.73 10.98 6.77
N THR A 136 0.40 9.81 6.23
CA THR A 136 -0.13 9.71 4.86
C THR A 136 -1.49 10.42 4.73
N LEU A 137 -2.42 10.22 5.67
CA LEU A 137 -3.69 10.95 5.68
C LEU A 137 -3.50 12.46 5.86
N MET A 138 -2.54 12.87 6.69
CA MET A 138 -2.21 14.28 6.93
C MET A 138 -1.47 14.95 5.77
N SER A 139 -0.99 14.18 4.80
CA SER A 139 -0.38 14.68 3.56
C SER A 139 -1.39 15.16 2.51
N ALA A 140 -2.68 15.07 2.78
CA ALA A 140 -3.74 15.46 1.86
C ALA A 140 -4.56 16.63 2.40
N ASN A 141 -5.03 17.50 1.52
CA ASN A 141 -5.92 18.59 1.87
C ASN A 141 -7.33 18.08 2.26
N THR A 142 -8.15 18.98 2.80
CA THR A 142 -9.53 18.67 3.19
C THR A 142 -10.34 18.20 1.98
N ASN A 143 -11.19 17.18 2.19
CA ASN A 143 -12.03 16.55 1.16
C ASN A 143 -11.26 15.95 -0.02
N ALA A 144 -10.00 15.59 0.17
CA ALA A 144 -9.18 14.94 -0.84
C ALA A 144 -9.66 13.53 -1.19
N VAL A 145 -9.25 13.06 -2.38
CA VAL A 145 -9.40 11.67 -2.80
C VAL A 145 -8.01 11.03 -2.87
N ILE A 146 -7.76 10.01 -2.06
CA ILE A 146 -6.49 9.27 -2.06
C ILE A 146 -6.64 7.97 -2.83
N TYR A 147 -5.80 7.80 -3.84
CA TYR A 147 -5.69 6.59 -4.64
C TYR A 147 -4.52 5.72 -4.18
N ALA A 148 -4.82 4.46 -3.91
CA ALA A 148 -3.82 3.44 -3.61
C ALA A 148 -4.21 2.11 -4.27
N ARG A 149 -3.24 1.20 -4.46
CA ARG A 149 -3.47 -0.09 -5.11
C ARG A 149 -3.27 -1.29 -4.18
N GLY A 150 -2.36 -1.16 -3.26
CA GLY A 150 -1.99 -2.25 -2.36
C GLY A 150 -2.96 -2.42 -1.20
N ILE A 151 -3.22 -3.66 -0.79
CA ILE A 151 -3.95 -3.95 0.45
C ILE A 151 -3.29 -3.22 1.65
N GLY A 152 -1.95 -3.22 1.72
CA GLY A 152 -1.22 -2.60 2.84
C GLY A 152 -1.56 -1.12 3.04
N ASP A 153 -1.59 -0.33 1.95
CA ASP A 153 -1.92 1.09 2.05
C ASP A 153 -3.40 1.32 2.31
N LEU A 154 -4.27 0.77 1.44
CA LEU A 154 -5.72 0.99 1.57
C LEU A 154 -6.26 0.54 2.91
N VAL A 155 -5.83 -0.64 3.38
CA VAL A 155 -6.30 -1.19 4.65
C VAL A 155 -5.73 -0.40 5.82
N GLY A 156 -4.45 -0.05 5.79
CA GLY A 156 -3.81 0.75 6.84
C GLY A 156 -4.45 2.14 6.97
N LEU A 157 -4.67 2.84 5.85
CA LEU A 157 -5.36 4.14 5.82
C LEU A 157 -6.80 4.02 6.36
N ALA A 158 -7.55 2.99 5.91
CA ALA A 158 -8.90 2.75 6.38
C ALA A 158 -8.97 2.44 7.88
N MET A 159 -8.02 1.63 8.40
CA MET A 159 -7.94 1.33 9.84
C MET A 159 -7.73 2.61 10.65
N VAL A 160 -6.76 3.46 10.27
CA VAL A 160 -6.53 4.73 10.97
C VAL A 160 -7.75 5.63 10.87
N GLN A 161 -8.31 5.81 9.67
CA GLN A 161 -9.44 6.70 9.42
C GLN A 161 -10.69 6.27 10.19
N GLN A 162 -11.07 4.99 10.11
CA GLN A 162 -12.34 4.51 10.64
C GLN A 162 -12.28 4.13 12.13
N ALA A 163 -11.17 3.58 12.61
CA ALA A 163 -11.04 3.16 14.00
C ALA A 163 -10.68 4.31 14.94
N THR A 164 -9.95 5.34 14.46
CA THR A 164 -9.54 6.49 15.28
C THR A 164 -10.27 7.78 14.95
N ASN A 165 -11.23 7.74 14.04
CA ASN A 165 -12.07 8.87 13.62
C ASN A 165 -11.29 10.09 13.06
N ILE A 166 -10.15 9.81 12.41
CA ILE A 166 -9.25 10.83 11.84
C ILE A 166 -9.50 10.97 10.34
N ARG A 167 -9.53 12.23 9.85
CA ARG A 167 -9.61 12.57 8.42
C ARG A 167 -10.72 11.82 7.66
N LYS A 168 -11.92 11.72 8.27
CA LYS A 168 -13.11 11.12 7.61
C LYS A 168 -13.64 11.94 6.43
N ASP A 169 -13.13 13.13 6.26
CA ASP A 169 -13.33 13.99 5.09
C ASP A 169 -12.68 13.42 3.83
N ILE A 170 -11.63 12.60 3.97
CA ILE A 170 -10.90 12.00 2.85
C ILE A 170 -11.61 10.77 2.31
N THR A 171 -11.72 10.67 0.99
CA THR A 171 -12.22 9.49 0.30
C THR A 171 -11.05 8.60 -0.15
N LEU A 172 -11.07 7.33 0.26
CA LEU A 172 -10.10 6.33 -0.21
C LEU A 172 -10.64 5.66 -1.47
N LYS A 173 -9.81 5.52 -2.51
CA LYS A 173 -10.15 4.84 -3.76
C LYS A 173 -9.09 3.84 -4.19
N TYR A 174 -9.54 2.74 -4.79
CA TYR A 174 -8.66 1.77 -5.42
C TYR A 174 -8.20 2.29 -6.77
N TYR A 175 -6.87 2.32 -7.00
CA TYR A 175 -6.29 2.74 -8.28
C TYR A 175 -6.33 1.59 -9.28
N GLU A 176 -6.95 1.82 -10.43
CA GLU A 176 -6.86 0.96 -11.62
C GLU A 176 -6.14 1.73 -12.74
N GLU A 177 -5.33 1.05 -13.52
CA GLU A 177 -4.60 1.70 -14.61
C GLU A 177 -5.56 2.16 -15.72
N GLY A 178 -5.37 3.40 -16.18
CA GLY A 178 -6.21 4.00 -17.22
C GLY A 178 -7.52 4.61 -16.72
N MET A 179 -7.76 4.64 -15.40
CA MET A 179 -8.93 5.34 -14.86
C MET A 179 -8.74 6.86 -14.89
N ASP A 180 -9.83 7.60 -15.04
CA ASP A 180 -9.84 9.04 -14.85
C ASP A 180 -9.80 9.37 -13.36
N LEU A 181 -8.94 10.34 -13.01
CA LEU A 181 -8.75 10.76 -11.62
C LEU A 181 -9.44 12.11 -11.36
N GLU A 182 -9.95 12.30 -10.15
CA GLU A 182 -10.55 13.57 -9.75
C GLU A 182 -9.51 14.69 -9.67
N PRO A 183 -9.91 15.97 -9.87
CA PRO A 183 -9.00 17.12 -9.80
C PRO A 183 -8.28 17.29 -8.45
N ASN A 184 -8.91 16.82 -7.35
CA ASN A 184 -8.36 16.84 -5.99
C ASN A 184 -7.70 15.50 -5.60
N ALA A 185 -7.25 14.73 -6.58
CA ALA A 185 -6.66 13.43 -6.38
C ALA A 185 -5.24 13.51 -5.82
N TYR A 186 -4.96 12.56 -4.94
CA TYR A 186 -3.65 12.27 -4.39
C TYR A 186 -3.28 10.81 -4.66
N LEU A 187 -2.03 10.56 -5.01
CA LEU A 187 -1.51 9.23 -5.26
C LEU A 187 -0.61 8.77 -4.11
N CYS A 188 -0.84 7.57 -3.59
CA CYS A 188 0.11 6.93 -2.67
C CYS A 188 1.42 6.61 -3.39
N LEU A 189 2.55 6.83 -2.71
CA LEU A 189 3.89 6.58 -3.27
C LEU A 189 4.13 5.10 -3.62
N SER A 190 3.38 4.19 -2.99
CA SER A 190 3.40 2.75 -3.31
C SER A 190 2.89 2.39 -4.71
N LEU A 191 2.18 3.30 -5.38
CA LEU A 191 1.81 3.11 -6.80
C LEU A 191 3.03 3.04 -7.72
N GLY A 192 4.16 3.59 -7.26
CA GLY A 192 5.44 3.52 -7.93
C GLY A 192 5.66 4.63 -8.94
N ARG A 193 6.95 4.83 -9.28
CA ARG A 193 7.39 5.93 -10.16
C ARG A 193 6.75 5.89 -11.55
N GLU A 194 6.50 4.70 -12.09
CA GLU A 194 5.89 4.51 -13.43
C GLU A 194 4.48 5.11 -13.52
N VAL A 195 3.70 5.03 -12.42
CA VAL A 195 2.36 5.64 -12.36
C VAL A 195 2.48 7.15 -12.17
N ILE A 196 3.31 7.58 -11.20
CA ILE A 196 3.48 9.00 -10.87
C ILE A 196 4.03 9.80 -12.07
N ALA A 197 4.95 9.22 -12.84
CA ALA A 197 5.55 9.85 -14.01
C ALA A 197 4.56 10.17 -15.16
N LYS A 198 3.36 9.56 -15.14
CA LYS A 198 2.27 9.91 -16.08
C LYS A 198 1.68 11.31 -15.82
N TYR A 199 1.98 11.90 -14.65
CA TYR A 199 1.46 13.20 -14.20
C TYR A 199 2.62 14.19 -14.01
N PRO A 200 3.09 14.86 -15.07
CA PRO A 200 4.31 15.68 -15.03
C PRO A 200 4.21 16.91 -14.11
N ASN A 201 2.99 17.37 -13.82
CA ASN A 201 2.74 18.51 -12.91
C ASN A 201 2.45 18.07 -11.48
N ALA A 202 2.58 16.77 -11.17
CA ALA A 202 2.35 16.27 -9.83
C ALA A 202 3.50 16.64 -8.88
N TYR A 203 3.19 16.94 -7.64
CA TYR A 203 4.17 17.35 -6.63
C TYR A 203 3.96 16.62 -5.30
N TYR A 204 5.04 16.50 -4.52
CA TYR A 204 4.99 15.84 -3.21
C TYR A 204 4.37 16.75 -2.16
N THR A 205 3.42 16.21 -1.37
CA THR A 205 2.78 16.90 -0.25
C THR A 205 3.10 16.26 1.11
N GLY A 206 4.04 15.34 1.13
CA GLY A 206 4.44 14.54 2.28
C GLY A 206 4.62 13.08 1.84
N LEU A 207 3.76 12.19 2.29
CA LEU A 207 3.73 10.79 1.88
C LEU A 207 2.79 10.51 0.70
N LEU A 208 2.31 11.57 0.06
CA LEU A 208 1.46 11.54 -1.12
C LEU A 208 2.03 12.42 -2.22
N VAL A 209 1.53 12.19 -3.44
CA VAL A 209 1.72 13.06 -4.59
C VAL A 209 0.37 13.65 -4.96
N SER A 210 0.27 14.98 -4.95
CA SER A 210 -0.92 15.71 -5.39
C SER A 210 -0.93 15.87 -6.89
N LEU A 211 -2.09 15.71 -7.51
CA LEU A 211 -2.31 16.00 -8.93
C LEU A 211 -2.86 17.42 -9.15
N ASN A 212 -3.14 18.16 -8.09
CA ASN A 212 -3.59 19.54 -8.19
C ASN A 212 -2.43 20.46 -8.63
N PRO A 213 -2.49 21.10 -9.80
CA PRO A 213 -1.41 21.95 -10.30
C PRO A 213 -1.16 23.23 -9.50
N ALA A 214 -2.06 23.61 -8.58
CA ALA A 214 -1.95 24.82 -7.76
C ALA A 214 -1.15 24.63 -6.48
N GLY A 215 -0.68 23.39 -6.17
CA GLY A 215 0.10 23.14 -4.98
C GLY A 215 1.56 23.57 -5.10
N ASP A 216 2.16 23.87 -3.96
CA ASP A 216 3.52 24.35 -3.90
C ASP A 216 4.32 23.72 -2.75
N PHE A 217 5.58 24.12 -2.68
CA PHE A 217 6.51 23.73 -1.63
C PHE A 217 6.02 24.10 -0.22
N THR A 218 5.20 25.14 -0.08
CA THR A 218 4.67 25.61 1.22
C THR A 218 3.74 24.55 1.81
N GLU A 219 2.92 23.91 0.98
CA GLU A 219 2.04 22.81 1.39
C GLU A 219 2.84 21.63 1.96
N LEU A 220 3.89 21.17 1.24
CA LEU A 220 4.79 20.14 1.70
C LEU A 220 5.43 20.48 3.06
N SER A 221 5.95 21.71 3.18
CA SER A 221 6.59 22.20 4.41
C SER A 221 5.60 22.22 5.58
N ASN A 222 4.38 22.70 5.36
CA ASN A 222 3.33 22.78 6.38
C ASN A 222 2.94 21.39 6.88
N HIS A 223 2.67 20.44 6.00
CA HIS A 223 2.32 19.07 6.41
C HIS A 223 3.40 18.43 7.26
N ILE A 224 4.67 18.48 6.81
CA ILE A 224 5.76 17.86 7.56
C ILE A 224 6.05 18.59 8.87
N SER A 225 5.95 19.93 8.89
CA SER A 225 6.29 20.71 10.09
C SER A 225 5.21 20.67 11.15
N ASN A 226 3.94 20.77 10.74
CA ASN A 226 2.82 21.04 11.64
C ASN A 226 1.88 19.84 11.85
N ASP A 227 1.69 19.01 10.80
CA ASP A 227 0.62 18.00 10.80
C ASP A 227 1.16 16.58 11.09
N PHE A 228 2.42 16.30 10.75
CA PHE A 228 3.00 15.00 10.94
C PHE A 228 3.26 14.67 12.41
N LYS A 229 2.91 13.45 12.79
CA LYS A 229 3.50 12.82 13.97
C LYS A 229 4.95 12.47 13.70
N LYS A 230 5.84 12.71 14.66
CA LYS A 230 7.28 12.55 14.51
C LYS A 230 7.89 11.66 15.58
N GLU A 231 7.07 11.10 16.47
CA GLU A 231 7.54 10.34 17.61
C GLU A 231 8.41 9.17 17.18
N ARG A 232 8.00 8.42 16.15
CA ARG A 232 8.76 7.27 15.66
C ARG A 232 9.94 7.66 14.79
N LEU A 233 9.86 8.80 14.12
CA LEU A 233 10.98 9.38 13.41
C LEU A 233 12.03 9.95 14.38
N ASP A 234 11.63 10.46 15.52
CA ASP A 234 12.54 11.10 16.48
C ASP A 234 13.25 10.09 17.40
N TYR A 235 12.60 8.99 17.76
CA TYR A 235 13.18 8.01 18.70
C TYR A 235 13.93 6.85 18.04
N ALA A 236 14.17 6.89 16.74
CA ALA A 236 15.06 5.95 16.02
C ALA A 236 14.82 4.46 16.36
N VAL A 237 13.55 4.04 16.37
CA VAL A 237 13.17 2.64 16.66
C VAL A 237 13.59 1.74 15.51
N ALA A 238 14.11 0.54 15.81
CA ALA A 238 14.44 -0.45 14.79
C ALA A 238 13.20 -0.82 13.95
N LEU A 239 13.32 -0.77 12.62
CA LEU A 239 12.24 -1.06 11.68
C LEU A 239 12.27 -2.54 11.28
N THR A 240 11.11 -3.17 11.21
CA THR A 240 10.95 -4.48 10.57
C THR A 240 11.08 -4.36 9.04
N GLU A 241 11.29 -5.46 8.32
CA GLU A 241 11.43 -5.41 6.85
C GLU A 241 10.24 -4.75 6.14
N PRO A 242 8.96 -5.03 6.49
CA PRO A 242 7.84 -4.28 5.91
C PRO A 242 7.88 -2.78 6.22
N GLU A 243 8.22 -2.41 7.48
CA GLU A 243 8.30 -1.00 7.88
C GLU A 243 9.41 -0.24 7.17
N LYS A 244 10.56 -0.87 6.90
CA LYS A 244 11.63 -0.26 6.08
C LYS A 244 11.14 0.16 4.70
N HIS A 245 10.29 -0.67 4.07
CA HIS A 245 9.70 -0.32 2.78
C HIS A 245 8.75 0.88 2.86
N LEU A 246 7.95 0.98 3.92
CA LEU A 246 7.08 2.14 4.13
C LEU A 246 7.90 3.42 4.41
N TYR A 247 8.88 3.35 5.29
CA TYR A 247 9.67 4.50 5.70
C TYR A 247 10.53 5.09 4.56
N LYS A 248 10.93 4.30 3.58
CA LYS A 248 11.59 4.83 2.36
C LYS A 248 10.77 5.92 1.65
N ASN A 249 9.45 5.89 1.80
CA ASN A 249 8.56 6.87 1.19
C ASN A 249 8.66 8.28 1.80
N TYR A 250 9.28 8.43 2.98
CA TYR A 250 9.61 9.76 3.51
C TYR A 250 10.74 10.43 2.74
N LEU A 251 11.68 9.67 2.16
CA LEU A 251 12.93 10.20 1.59
C LEU A 251 12.72 11.23 0.48
N PRO A 252 11.82 11.06 -0.51
CA PRO A 252 11.62 12.06 -1.56
C PRO A 252 11.23 13.42 -1.02
N SER A 253 10.27 13.46 -0.11
CA SER A 253 9.77 14.70 0.50
C SER A 253 10.80 15.35 1.43
N PHE A 254 11.49 14.54 2.23
CA PHE A 254 12.55 15.05 3.11
C PHE A 254 13.74 15.61 2.33
N LEU A 255 14.11 14.97 1.21
CA LEU A 255 15.18 15.46 0.35
C LEU A 255 14.83 16.81 -0.30
N LEU A 256 13.60 16.97 -0.78
CA LEU A 256 13.12 18.24 -1.32
C LEU A 256 13.16 19.36 -0.29
N LEU A 257 12.68 19.09 0.93
CA LEU A 257 12.72 20.06 2.03
C LEU A 257 14.15 20.35 2.47
N TYR A 258 15.00 19.34 2.58
CA TYR A 258 16.40 19.52 2.93
C TYR A 258 17.09 20.52 1.99
N LYS A 259 17.00 20.27 0.68
CA LYS A 259 17.59 21.17 -0.34
C LYS A 259 17.05 22.60 -0.27
N SER A 260 15.80 22.78 0.13
CA SER A 260 15.24 24.13 0.33
C SER A 260 15.71 24.81 1.62
N TYR A 261 15.98 24.04 2.69
CA TYR A 261 16.37 24.58 3.99
C TYR A 261 17.89 24.66 4.20
N GLU A 262 18.68 23.95 3.39
CA GLU A 262 20.12 23.82 3.55
C GLU A 262 20.83 25.16 3.81
N ASN A 263 20.45 26.22 3.11
CA ASN A 263 21.01 27.57 3.26
C ASN A 263 20.08 28.59 3.95
N LYS A 264 18.89 28.16 4.43
CA LYS A 264 17.88 29.07 4.97
C LYS A 264 17.50 28.75 6.42
N ASN A 265 17.53 27.49 6.80
CA ASN A 265 17.13 27.01 8.13
C ASN A 265 17.98 25.81 8.54
N ALA A 266 19.14 26.06 9.11
CA ALA A 266 20.11 25.05 9.49
C ALA A 266 19.55 24.01 10.49
N ALA A 267 18.65 24.39 11.38
CA ALA A 267 18.04 23.48 12.37
C ALA A 267 17.13 22.46 11.68
N GLN A 268 16.26 22.91 10.78
CA GLN A 268 15.38 22.04 10.00
C GLN A 268 16.17 21.15 9.04
N ALA A 269 17.16 21.69 8.35
CA ALA A 269 18.03 20.92 7.47
C ALA A 269 18.76 19.82 8.23
N LYS A 270 19.31 20.10 9.41
CA LYS A 270 19.97 19.11 10.27
C LYS A 270 19.00 18.00 10.71
N TRP A 271 17.80 18.36 11.14
CA TRP A 271 16.77 17.38 11.52
C TRP A 271 16.42 16.45 10.35
N LEU A 272 16.13 17.02 9.17
CA LEU A 272 15.81 16.24 7.97
C LEU A 272 16.95 15.28 7.59
N MET A 273 18.21 15.77 7.61
CA MET A 273 19.37 14.93 7.33
C MET A 273 19.47 13.74 8.27
N GLN A 274 19.35 13.97 9.57
CA GLN A 274 19.38 12.90 10.58
C GLN A 274 18.30 11.84 10.33
N LYS A 275 17.06 12.26 9.94
CA LYS A 275 15.97 11.32 9.65
C LYS A 275 16.21 10.54 8.36
N MET A 276 16.70 11.20 7.31
CA MET A 276 17.05 10.54 6.05
C MET A 276 18.17 9.51 6.24
N GLU A 277 19.24 9.86 6.98
CA GLU A 277 20.32 8.94 7.31
C GLU A 277 19.86 7.73 8.11
N PHE A 278 19.00 7.95 9.12
CA PHE A 278 18.39 6.86 9.89
C PHE A 278 17.61 5.91 8.99
N ILE A 279 16.69 6.43 8.16
CA ILE A 279 15.87 5.64 7.25
C ILE A 279 16.75 4.88 6.24
N ALA A 280 17.72 5.58 5.63
CA ALA A 280 18.60 5.00 4.62
C ALA A 280 19.47 3.88 5.19
N LYS A 281 19.99 4.04 6.41
CA LYS A 281 20.77 3.04 7.13
C LYS A 281 19.92 1.80 7.43
N GLN A 282 18.72 1.97 7.97
CA GLN A 282 17.79 0.87 8.25
C GLN A 282 17.40 0.11 6.98
N ALA A 283 17.23 0.83 5.88
CA ALA A 283 16.82 0.29 4.59
C ALA A 283 17.98 -0.25 3.72
N GLY A 284 19.24 -0.07 4.16
CA GLY A 284 20.41 -0.51 3.41
C GLY A 284 20.67 0.25 2.10
N ILE A 285 20.28 1.55 2.05
CA ILE A 285 20.38 2.42 0.86
C ILE A 285 21.16 3.73 1.12
N SER A 286 22.08 3.70 2.07
CA SER A 286 22.84 4.92 2.44
C SER A 286 23.66 5.49 1.28
N GLU A 287 24.27 4.65 0.44
CA GLU A 287 25.02 5.08 -0.73
C GLU A 287 24.15 5.82 -1.76
N GLU A 288 22.93 5.31 -2.00
CA GLU A 288 21.97 5.94 -2.91
C GLU A 288 21.52 7.31 -2.38
N LEU A 289 21.33 7.45 -1.06
CA LEU A 289 20.99 8.72 -0.44
C LEU A 289 22.12 9.74 -0.67
N TYR A 290 23.37 9.38 -0.36
CA TYR A 290 24.51 10.30 -0.52
C TYR A 290 24.74 10.71 -1.97
N LYS A 291 24.47 9.85 -2.96
CA LYS A 291 24.50 10.22 -4.39
C LYS A 291 23.45 11.26 -4.79
N GLN A 292 22.35 11.35 -4.05
CA GLN A 292 21.29 12.34 -4.33
C GLN A 292 21.50 13.68 -3.59
N LEU A 293 22.30 13.66 -2.54
CA LEU A 293 22.65 14.85 -1.76
C LEU A 293 23.79 15.66 -2.43
N ASN A 294 24.71 14.98 -3.10
CA ASN A 294 25.81 15.56 -3.89
C ASN A 294 25.35 15.86 -5.33
#